data_6f9427208d2f4340c591d8a00beca3bf
#
_entry.id   6f9427208d2f4340c591d8a00beca3bf
#
_cell.length_a   1.000
_cell.length_b   1.000
_cell.length_c   1.000
_cell.angle_alpha   90.00
_cell.angle_beta   90.00
_cell.angle_gamma   90.00
#
_symmetry.space_group_name_H-M   'P 1'
#
loop_
_entity.id
_entity.type
_entity.pdbx_description
1 polymer ?
#
loop_
_entity_poly.entity_id
_entity_poly.type
_entity_poly.pdbx_seq_one_letter_code
_entity_poly.pdbx_strand_id
1 'polypeptide(L)'
;MADKDARLLSSHPEAYSRAFERFLASCDQEGAILKCMENHIEPILARNIKSGSLFRVLSVGSGEGENDLNILKALSKILLKQGQPRQPLLLTNRVIEPAVNRISVFRAKAENVAETLEGRVKADFEWMPMTFQEYAKQKKEYDVKMNLVHFIHSIYYVDIEEALVHCYEKELGVQGVIVVIFQMKEDVMFKFGKKFPSQRPTCYPKKDVIAVAREKGWKYFECPGDSNYLDITAIFDSSSREGNDLLDFLTDMIDVRKNEQRATVEKILKFWKKQSFLSKERKRMVELRDKAAIILKGFDI
;
A
#
# COMPACT_ATOMS: atom_id res chain seq x y z
N MET A 1 14.89 -26.16 -0.69
CA MET A 1 14.52 -24.74 -0.81
C MET A 1 13.43 -24.54 -1.87
N ALA A 2 13.52 -25.11 -3.05
CA ALA A 2 12.54 -24.95 -4.15
C ALA A 2 11.08 -25.34 -3.81
N ASP A 3 10.85 -26.29 -2.89
CA ASP A 3 9.49 -26.76 -2.52
C ASP A 3 8.72 -25.80 -1.57
N LYS A 4 9.43 -24.89 -0.89
CA LYS A 4 8.81 -23.96 0.05
C LYS A 4 8.23 -22.72 -0.66
N ASP A 5 8.91 -22.26 -1.69
CA ASP A 5 8.46 -21.11 -2.47
C ASP A 5 7.23 -21.46 -3.33
N ALA A 6 7.13 -22.71 -3.80
CA ALA A 6 5.97 -23.21 -4.54
C ALA A 6 4.66 -23.26 -3.73
N ARG A 7 4.73 -23.15 -2.39
CA ARG A 7 3.57 -23.12 -1.51
C ARG A 7 3.11 -21.72 -1.16
N LEU A 8 3.93 -20.70 -1.44
CA LEU A 8 3.56 -19.32 -1.14
C LEU A 8 2.48 -18.85 -2.13
N LEU A 9 1.46 -18.21 -1.60
CA LEU A 9 0.40 -17.63 -2.41
C LEU A 9 0.94 -16.60 -3.40
N SER A 10 1.94 -15.81 -2.97
CA SER A 10 2.64 -14.82 -3.80
C SER A 10 3.34 -15.41 -5.03
N SER A 11 3.66 -16.71 -5.03
CA SER A 11 4.20 -17.43 -6.20
C SER A 11 3.13 -17.85 -7.22
N HIS A 12 1.84 -17.61 -6.94
CA HIS A 12 0.70 -17.98 -7.76
C HIS A 12 -0.17 -16.75 -8.09
N PRO A 13 0.17 -15.96 -9.12
CA PRO A 13 -0.42 -14.64 -9.37
C PRO A 13 -1.95 -14.61 -9.42
N GLU A 14 -2.59 -15.58 -10.10
CA GLU A 14 -4.05 -15.64 -10.20
C GLU A 14 -4.71 -15.97 -8.84
N ALA A 15 -4.16 -16.92 -8.10
CA ALA A 15 -4.66 -17.25 -6.77
C ALA A 15 -4.45 -16.09 -5.80
N TYR A 16 -3.30 -15.43 -5.88
CA TYR A 16 -3.03 -14.23 -5.10
C TYR A 16 -4.04 -13.11 -5.39
N SER A 17 -4.31 -12.81 -6.66
CA SER A 17 -5.27 -11.76 -7.04
C SER A 17 -6.66 -12.05 -6.46
N ARG A 18 -7.19 -13.28 -6.61
CA ARG A 18 -8.48 -13.65 -6.02
C ARG A 18 -8.50 -13.51 -4.50
N ALA A 19 -7.47 -14.02 -3.83
CA ALA A 19 -7.37 -13.98 -2.37
C ALA A 19 -7.23 -12.54 -1.85
N PHE A 20 -6.48 -11.69 -2.57
CA PHE A 20 -6.32 -10.28 -2.25
C PHE A 20 -7.62 -9.49 -2.48
N GLU A 21 -8.32 -9.71 -3.60
CA GLU A 21 -9.65 -9.12 -3.82
C GLU A 21 -10.62 -9.50 -2.69
N ARG A 22 -10.58 -10.77 -2.25
CA ARG A 22 -11.40 -11.20 -1.13
C ARG A 22 -11.03 -10.52 0.18
N PHE A 23 -9.74 -10.33 0.45
CA PHE A 23 -9.27 -9.56 1.60
C PHE A 23 -9.80 -8.13 1.54
N LEU A 24 -9.64 -7.43 0.42
CA LEU A 24 -10.13 -6.06 0.24
C LEU A 24 -11.66 -5.97 0.43
N ALA A 25 -12.42 -6.91 -0.13
CA ALA A 25 -13.87 -6.96 0.03
C ALA A 25 -14.33 -7.28 1.47
N SER A 26 -13.43 -7.81 2.31
CA SER A 26 -13.73 -8.20 3.70
C SER A 26 -13.24 -7.17 4.72
N CYS A 27 -12.56 -6.10 4.32
CA CYS A 27 -12.04 -5.06 5.22
C CYS A 27 -12.44 -3.65 4.76
N ASP A 28 -12.33 -2.70 5.67
CA ASP A 28 -12.54 -1.27 5.41
C ASP A 28 -11.22 -0.48 5.28
N GLN A 29 -10.13 -1.19 4.94
CA GLN A 29 -8.79 -0.61 4.83
C GLN A 29 -8.72 0.55 3.84
N GLU A 30 -9.41 0.46 2.70
CA GLU A 30 -9.44 1.54 1.70
C GLU A 30 -10.03 2.83 2.32
N GLY A 31 -11.12 2.72 3.06
CA GLY A 31 -11.72 3.86 3.76
C GLY A 31 -10.78 4.48 4.80
N ALA A 32 -10.01 3.66 5.53
CA ALA A 32 -9.01 4.14 6.48
C ALA A 32 -7.84 4.87 5.78
N ILE A 33 -7.36 4.34 4.66
CA ILE A 33 -6.34 5.01 3.83
C ILE A 33 -6.85 6.35 3.31
N LEU A 34 -8.07 6.41 2.76
CA LEU A 34 -8.67 7.65 2.27
C LEU A 34 -8.79 8.71 3.36
N LYS A 35 -9.25 8.36 4.56
CA LYS A 35 -9.30 9.27 5.70
C LYS A 35 -7.91 9.77 6.11
N CYS A 36 -6.91 8.87 6.15
CA CYS A 36 -5.53 9.26 6.42
C CYS A 36 -5.03 10.27 5.37
N MET A 37 -5.31 10.04 4.09
CA MET A 37 -4.97 10.95 3.01
C MET A 37 -5.66 12.31 3.18
N GLU A 38 -6.97 12.34 3.42
CA GLU A 38 -7.75 13.57 3.60
C GLU A 38 -7.27 14.39 4.80
N ASN A 39 -7.03 13.75 5.93
CA ASN A 39 -6.72 14.44 7.18
C ASN A 39 -5.26 14.91 7.25
N HIS A 40 -4.32 14.18 6.65
CA HIS A 40 -2.90 14.41 6.90
C HIS A 40 -2.09 14.72 5.63
N ILE A 41 -2.45 14.15 4.49
CA ILE A 41 -1.66 14.29 3.26
C ILE A 41 -2.17 15.45 2.40
N GLU A 42 -3.49 15.56 2.19
CA GLU A 42 -4.10 16.65 1.42
C GLU A 42 -3.67 18.05 1.91
N PRO A 43 -3.64 18.36 3.24
CA PRO A 43 -3.21 19.69 3.72
C PRO A 43 -1.76 20.02 3.36
N ILE A 44 -0.88 19.01 3.30
CA ILE A 44 0.52 19.19 2.92
C ILE A 44 0.63 19.41 1.40
N LEU A 45 -0.05 18.58 0.62
CA LEU A 45 -0.06 18.69 -0.84
C LEU A 45 -0.66 20.01 -1.31
N ALA A 46 -1.73 20.48 -0.66
CA ALA A 46 -2.41 21.72 -0.99
C ALA A 46 -1.50 22.96 -0.95
N ARG A 47 -0.43 22.94 -0.15
CA ARG A 47 0.56 24.02 -0.09
C ARG A 47 1.49 24.06 -1.30
N ASN A 48 1.60 22.94 -2.04
CA ASN A 48 2.59 22.76 -3.11
C ASN A 48 1.98 22.67 -4.50
N ILE A 49 0.66 22.51 -4.58
CA ILE A 49 -0.04 22.34 -5.84
C ILE A 49 -0.57 23.68 -6.31
N LYS A 50 -0.27 24.02 -7.57
CA LYS A 50 -0.79 25.21 -8.24
C LYS A 50 -1.39 24.82 -9.59
N SER A 51 -2.48 25.48 -9.96
CA SER A 51 -3.06 25.34 -11.30
C SER A 51 -2.02 25.61 -12.39
N GLY A 52 -2.01 24.77 -13.44
CA GLY A 52 -1.06 24.86 -14.55
C GLY A 52 0.37 24.42 -14.22
N SER A 53 0.64 23.94 -13.00
CA SER A 53 1.96 23.40 -12.64
C SER A 53 2.10 21.94 -13.06
N LEU A 54 3.34 21.47 -13.08
CA LEU A 54 3.68 20.07 -13.27
C LEU A 54 3.92 19.43 -11.90
N PHE A 55 3.19 18.37 -11.60
CA PHE A 55 3.32 17.60 -10.37
C PHE A 55 3.75 16.17 -10.70
N ARG A 56 4.81 15.70 -10.08
CA ARG A 56 5.38 14.37 -10.34
C ARG A 56 5.28 13.47 -9.13
N VAL A 57 4.75 12.28 -9.36
CA VAL A 57 4.57 11.23 -8.36
C VAL A 57 5.44 10.04 -8.71
N LEU A 58 6.09 9.45 -7.72
CA LEU A 58 6.69 8.13 -7.79
C LEU A 58 5.89 7.19 -6.91
N SER A 59 5.23 6.23 -7.54
CA SER A 59 4.47 5.19 -6.87
C SER A 59 5.27 3.90 -6.81
N VAL A 60 5.52 3.38 -5.61
CA VAL A 60 6.30 2.17 -5.41
C VAL A 60 5.44 1.03 -4.89
N GLY A 61 5.32 -0.03 -5.69
CA GLY A 61 4.44 -1.16 -5.41
C GLY A 61 2.97 -0.77 -5.56
N SER A 62 2.63 -0.18 -6.69
CA SER A 62 1.30 0.39 -6.98
C SER A 62 0.17 -0.66 -7.02
N GLY A 63 0.52 -1.93 -7.23
CA GLY A 63 -0.47 -2.98 -7.41
C GLY A 63 -1.38 -2.69 -8.60
N GLU A 64 -2.69 -2.72 -8.37
CA GLU A 64 -3.72 -2.41 -9.36
C GLU A 64 -4.14 -0.93 -9.38
N GLY A 65 -3.42 -0.07 -8.66
CA GLY A 65 -3.50 1.38 -8.78
C GLY A 65 -4.59 2.08 -7.97
N GLU A 66 -5.33 1.40 -7.10
CA GLU A 66 -6.40 2.02 -6.31
C GLU A 66 -5.92 3.25 -5.56
N ASN A 67 -4.81 3.14 -4.87
CA ASN A 67 -4.27 4.24 -4.07
C ASN A 67 -3.75 5.39 -4.94
N ASP A 68 -3.15 5.07 -6.10
CA ASP A 68 -2.72 6.07 -7.07
C ASP A 68 -3.92 6.87 -7.61
N LEU A 69 -4.99 6.18 -7.98
CA LEU A 69 -6.20 6.82 -8.47
C LEU A 69 -6.88 7.67 -7.38
N ASN A 70 -6.80 7.24 -6.13
CA ASN A 70 -7.28 8.02 -4.98
C ASN A 70 -6.43 9.29 -4.76
N ILE A 71 -5.10 9.22 -4.96
CA ILE A 71 -4.23 10.41 -4.96
C ILE A 71 -4.66 11.38 -6.07
N LEU A 72 -4.90 10.90 -7.29
CA LEU A 72 -5.37 11.76 -8.38
C LEU A 72 -6.68 12.48 -8.05
N LYS A 73 -7.64 11.76 -7.46
CA LYS A 73 -8.92 12.34 -7.01
C LYS A 73 -8.70 13.37 -5.91
N ALA A 74 -7.80 13.11 -4.95
CA ALA A 74 -7.44 14.03 -3.89
C ALA A 74 -6.82 15.32 -4.46
N LEU A 75 -5.91 15.21 -5.43
CA LEU A 75 -5.31 16.36 -6.11
C LEU A 75 -6.37 17.19 -6.86
N SER A 76 -7.29 16.56 -7.57
CA SER A 76 -8.42 17.24 -8.22
C SER A 76 -9.30 17.99 -7.22
N LYS A 77 -9.60 17.37 -6.06
CA LYS A 77 -10.38 17.97 -4.95
C LYS A 77 -9.66 19.19 -4.33
N ILE A 78 -8.33 19.11 -4.14
CA ILE A 78 -7.52 20.23 -3.64
C ILE A 78 -7.61 21.42 -4.59
N LEU A 79 -7.46 21.21 -5.89
CA LEU A 79 -7.55 22.27 -6.90
C LEU A 79 -8.93 22.91 -6.93
N LEU A 80 -10.00 22.11 -6.76
CA LEU A 80 -11.36 22.61 -6.68
C LEU A 80 -11.55 23.55 -5.47
N LYS A 81 -11.00 23.18 -4.32
CA LYS A 81 -11.05 24.02 -3.10
C LYS A 81 -10.27 25.34 -3.25
N GLN A 82 -9.26 25.39 -4.10
CA GLN A 82 -8.48 26.60 -4.41
C GLN A 82 -9.15 27.54 -5.43
N GLY A 83 -10.30 27.16 -5.96
CA GLY A 83 -11.02 27.84 -7.04
C GLY A 83 -10.89 27.09 -8.36
N GLN A 84 -11.73 27.44 -9.35
CA GLN A 84 -11.69 26.77 -10.65
C GLN A 84 -10.34 27.02 -11.33
N PRO A 85 -9.55 25.97 -11.61
CA PRO A 85 -8.25 26.13 -12.26
C PRO A 85 -8.43 26.66 -13.69
N ARG A 86 -7.67 27.72 -14.03
CA ARG A 86 -7.64 28.21 -15.41
C ARG A 86 -6.98 27.22 -16.39
N GLN A 87 -6.11 26.37 -15.83
CA GLN A 87 -5.41 25.32 -16.55
C GLN A 87 -5.34 24.05 -15.68
N PRO A 88 -5.41 22.86 -16.27
CA PRO A 88 -5.27 21.63 -15.51
C PRO A 88 -3.89 21.51 -14.86
N LEU A 89 -3.83 20.82 -13.72
CA LEU A 89 -2.58 20.31 -13.17
C LEU A 89 -2.07 19.24 -14.15
N LEU A 90 -0.83 19.38 -14.58
CA LEU A 90 -0.15 18.32 -15.34
C LEU A 90 0.49 17.37 -14.33
N LEU A 91 0.09 16.11 -14.34
CA LEU A 91 0.61 15.11 -13.44
C LEU A 91 1.31 14.02 -14.22
N THR A 92 2.55 13.70 -13.83
CA THR A 92 3.23 12.48 -14.27
C THR A 92 3.30 11.52 -13.08
N ASN A 93 2.73 10.32 -13.22
CA ASN A 93 2.86 9.25 -12.22
C ASN A 93 3.79 8.17 -12.76
N ARG A 94 4.96 8.04 -12.16
CA ARG A 94 5.89 6.94 -12.41
C ARG A 94 5.55 5.78 -11.52
N VAL A 95 5.08 4.70 -12.14
CA VAL A 95 4.51 3.51 -11.49
C VAL A 95 5.54 2.39 -11.50
N ILE A 96 6.08 2.04 -10.34
CA ILE A 96 6.98 0.88 -10.15
C ILE A 96 6.16 -0.28 -9.60
N GLU A 97 5.94 -1.30 -10.41
CA GLU A 97 5.23 -2.53 -10.03
C GLU A 97 5.78 -3.71 -10.83
N PRO A 98 6.36 -4.74 -10.20
CA PRO A 98 6.96 -5.86 -10.92
C PRO A 98 5.92 -6.77 -11.59
N ALA A 99 4.69 -6.82 -11.10
CA ALA A 99 3.65 -7.70 -11.62
C ALA A 99 2.93 -7.08 -12.84
N VAL A 100 3.30 -7.51 -14.04
CA VAL A 100 2.78 -6.99 -15.31
C VAL A 100 1.24 -7.11 -15.42
N ASN A 101 0.66 -8.19 -14.90
CA ASN A 101 -0.78 -8.38 -14.85
C ASN A 101 -1.49 -7.28 -14.04
N ARG A 102 -0.92 -6.85 -12.91
CA ARG A 102 -1.45 -5.75 -12.09
C ARG A 102 -1.34 -4.42 -12.81
N ILE A 103 -0.21 -4.17 -13.48
CA ILE A 103 -0.07 -2.97 -14.34
C ILE A 103 -1.17 -2.93 -15.40
N SER A 104 -1.51 -4.07 -16.02
CA SER A 104 -2.56 -4.12 -17.02
C SER A 104 -3.94 -3.75 -16.44
N VAL A 105 -4.26 -4.21 -15.24
CA VAL A 105 -5.48 -3.83 -14.52
C VAL A 105 -5.46 -2.34 -14.17
N PHE A 106 -4.34 -1.83 -13.68
CA PHE A 106 -4.20 -0.42 -13.34
C PHE A 106 -4.38 0.48 -14.58
N ARG A 107 -3.79 0.13 -15.73
CA ARG A 107 -3.97 0.86 -16.99
C ARG A 107 -5.45 0.99 -17.36
N ALA A 108 -6.18 -0.12 -17.33
CA ALA A 108 -7.62 -0.12 -17.63
C ALA A 108 -8.43 0.77 -16.67
N LYS A 109 -8.08 0.76 -15.38
CA LYS A 109 -8.70 1.66 -14.38
C LYS A 109 -8.33 3.13 -14.63
N ALA A 110 -7.07 3.43 -15.00
CA ALA A 110 -6.59 4.79 -15.25
C ALA A 110 -7.28 5.46 -16.45
N GLU A 111 -7.56 4.70 -17.50
CA GLU A 111 -8.32 5.20 -18.68
C GLU A 111 -9.72 5.68 -18.27
N ASN A 112 -10.38 4.98 -17.35
CA ASN A 112 -11.74 5.33 -16.89
C ASN A 112 -11.77 6.51 -15.91
N VAL A 113 -10.66 6.83 -15.25
CA VAL A 113 -10.60 7.91 -14.24
C VAL A 113 -10.53 9.29 -14.87
N ALA A 114 -10.05 9.41 -16.09
CA ALA A 114 -9.90 10.71 -16.79
C ALA A 114 -11.20 11.54 -16.79
N GLU A 115 -12.36 10.90 -16.95
CA GLU A 115 -13.67 11.55 -16.90
C GLU A 115 -14.00 12.10 -15.50
N THR A 116 -13.61 11.40 -14.45
CA THR A 116 -13.91 11.79 -13.06
C THR A 116 -13.05 12.95 -12.56
N LEU A 117 -11.96 13.29 -13.25
CA LEU A 117 -11.07 14.40 -12.90
C LEU A 117 -11.56 15.75 -13.45
N GLU A 118 -12.65 15.75 -14.20
CA GLU A 118 -13.36 16.95 -14.73
C GLU A 118 -12.41 17.97 -15.42
N GLY A 119 -11.38 17.47 -16.10
CA GLY A 119 -10.38 18.30 -16.77
C GLY A 119 -9.46 19.10 -15.85
N ARG A 120 -9.52 18.90 -14.53
CA ARG A 120 -8.67 19.62 -13.55
C ARG A 120 -7.27 19.04 -13.43
N VAL A 121 -7.14 17.74 -13.66
CA VAL A 121 -5.85 17.02 -13.67
C VAL A 121 -5.73 16.30 -15.00
N LYS A 122 -4.61 16.51 -15.68
CA LYS A 122 -4.21 15.73 -16.86
C LYS A 122 -3.07 14.80 -16.41
N ALA A 123 -3.39 13.54 -16.22
CA ALA A 123 -2.44 12.55 -15.77
C ALA A 123 -1.77 11.82 -16.93
N ASP A 124 -0.47 11.65 -16.84
CA ASP A 124 0.36 10.79 -17.69
C ASP A 124 1.05 9.73 -16.82
N PHE A 125 1.19 8.51 -17.32
CA PHE A 125 1.72 7.38 -16.56
C PHE A 125 2.97 6.80 -17.21
N GLU A 126 4.07 6.76 -16.45
CA GLU A 126 5.31 6.08 -16.81
C GLU A 126 5.33 4.69 -16.16
N TRP A 127 5.10 3.65 -16.94
CA TRP A 127 5.00 2.28 -16.44
C TRP A 127 6.36 1.60 -16.35
N MET A 128 6.77 1.21 -15.14
CA MET A 128 8.04 0.54 -14.84
C MET A 128 7.75 -0.88 -14.32
N PRO A 129 7.68 -1.90 -15.22
CA PRO A 129 7.43 -3.29 -14.82
C PRO A 129 8.70 -3.92 -14.23
N MET A 130 9.11 -3.45 -13.06
CA MET A 130 10.34 -3.87 -12.38
C MET A 130 10.21 -3.67 -10.88
N THR A 131 11.12 -4.27 -10.13
CA THR A 131 11.25 -4.03 -8.69
C THR A 131 11.84 -2.65 -8.42
N PHE A 132 11.61 -2.12 -7.21
CA PHE A 132 12.24 -0.85 -6.81
C PHE A 132 13.78 -0.95 -6.79
N GLN A 133 14.33 -2.11 -6.42
CA GLN A 133 15.77 -2.34 -6.41
C GLN A 133 16.39 -2.25 -7.82
N GLU A 134 15.70 -2.77 -8.83
CA GLU A 134 16.11 -2.66 -10.23
C GLU A 134 16.01 -1.22 -10.72
N TYR A 135 14.90 -0.55 -10.39
CA TYR A 135 14.70 0.87 -10.71
C TYR A 135 15.81 1.75 -10.10
N ALA A 136 16.10 1.58 -8.82
CA ALA A 136 17.11 2.37 -8.12
C ALA A 136 18.52 2.21 -8.72
N LYS A 137 18.84 1.02 -9.26
CA LYS A 137 20.12 0.76 -9.96
C LYS A 137 20.20 1.42 -11.33
N GLN A 138 19.06 1.61 -12.01
CA GLN A 138 18.98 2.20 -13.35
C GLN A 138 18.88 3.71 -13.32
N LYS A 139 18.47 4.29 -12.19
CA LYS A 139 18.25 5.72 -12.02
C LYS A 139 19.52 6.52 -12.28
N LYS A 140 19.44 7.46 -13.21
CA LYS A 140 20.53 8.39 -13.53
C LYS A 140 20.37 9.70 -12.75
N GLU A 141 21.49 10.36 -12.41
CA GLU A 141 21.50 11.55 -11.57
C GLU A 141 20.73 12.74 -12.19
N TYR A 142 20.65 12.80 -13.51
CA TYR A 142 19.94 13.86 -14.23
C TYR A 142 18.45 13.61 -14.48
N ASP A 143 17.91 12.54 -13.93
CA ASP A 143 16.48 12.26 -14.01
C ASP A 143 15.65 13.33 -13.26
N VAL A 144 14.42 13.52 -13.76
CA VAL A 144 13.49 14.51 -13.20
C VAL A 144 13.16 14.20 -11.74
N LYS A 145 13.01 15.26 -10.96
CA LYS A 145 12.70 15.14 -9.52
C LYS A 145 11.20 15.04 -9.28
N MET A 146 10.86 14.30 -8.22
CA MET A 146 9.50 14.03 -7.78
C MET A 146 9.04 15.02 -6.73
N ASN A 147 7.74 15.34 -6.71
CA ASN A 147 7.09 16.11 -5.68
C ASN A 147 6.57 15.20 -4.55
N LEU A 148 6.13 14.00 -4.94
CA LEU A 148 5.58 12.99 -4.04
C LEU A 148 6.18 11.62 -4.35
N VAL A 149 6.62 10.91 -3.32
CA VAL A 149 6.92 9.49 -3.38
C VAL A 149 6.00 8.79 -2.41
N HIS A 150 5.39 7.68 -2.80
CA HIS A 150 4.59 6.92 -1.85
C HIS A 150 4.86 5.42 -1.88
N PHE A 151 4.74 4.84 -0.67
CA PHE A 151 4.73 3.41 -0.40
C PHE A 151 3.47 3.12 0.41
N ILE A 152 2.45 2.57 -0.21
CA ILE A 152 1.21 2.21 0.48
C ILE A 152 1.13 0.69 0.52
N HIS A 153 1.33 0.11 1.70
CA HIS A 153 1.44 -1.34 1.94
C HIS A 153 2.49 -2.05 1.06
N SER A 154 3.54 -1.34 0.65
CA SER A 154 4.59 -1.86 -0.24
C SER A 154 6.01 -1.77 0.35
N ILE A 155 6.23 -0.98 1.39
CA ILE A 155 7.55 -0.76 2.01
C ILE A 155 8.18 -2.06 2.57
N TYR A 156 7.40 -3.11 2.77
CA TYR A 156 7.87 -4.40 3.30
C TYR A 156 8.75 -5.18 2.33
N TYR A 157 8.66 -4.88 1.03
CA TYR A 157 9.34 -5.60 -0.06
C TYR A 157 10.70 -5.02 -0.42
N VAL A 158 11.13 -3.99 0.32
CA VAL A 158 12.41 -3.30 0.10
C VAL A 158 13.20 -3.18 1.40
N ASP A 159 14.53 -2.95 1.31
CA ASP A 159 15.26 -2.45 2.47
C ASP A 159 14.82 -1.02 2.76
N ILE A 160 14.22 -0.81 3.94
CA ILE A 160 13.58 0.47 4.29
C ILE A 160 14.59 1.61 4.28
N GLU A 161 15.79 1.42 4.86
CA GLU A 161 16.77 2.49 4.91
C GLU A 161 17.28 2.85 3.52
N GLU A 162 17.67 1.85 2.72
CA GLU A 162 18.15 2.07 1.36
C GLU A 162 17.08 2.75 0.50
N ALA A 163 15.82 2.28 0.58
CA ALA A 163 14.73 2.84 -0.20
C ALA A 163 14.41 4.29 0.19
N LEU A 164 14.29 4.57 1.50
CA LEU A 164 13.98 5.93 1.96
C LEU A 164 15.12 6.90 1.66
N VAL A 165 16.38 6.49 1.85
CA VAL A 165 17.57 7.33 1.51
C VAL A 165 17.58 7.59 0.01
N HIS A 166 17.40 6.56 -0.84
CA HIS A 166 17.34 6.74 -2.28
C HIS A 166 16.23 7.74 -2.66
N CYS A 167 15.02 7.54 -2.14
CA CYS A 167 13.90 8.42 -2.45
C CYS A 167 14.15 9.85 -1.98
N TYR A 168 14.64 10.04 -0.77
CA TYR A 168 14.88 11.37 -0.20
C TYR A 168 15.99 12.12 -0.94
N GLU A 169 17.10 11.45 -1.25
CA GLU A 169 18.28 12.10 -1.82
C GLU A 169 18.24 12.19 -3.35
N LYS A 170 17.75 11.11 -4.00
CA LYS A 170 17.84 10.98 -5.46
C LYS A 170 16.54 11.30 -6.18
N GLU A 171 15.38 10.94 -5.60
CA GLU A 171 14.08 11.15 -6.25
C GLU A 171 13.47 12.51 -5.94
N LEU A 172 13.37 12.89 -4.65
CA LEU A 172 12.73 14.15 -4.27
C LEU A 172 13.47 15.39 -4.77
N GLY A 173 12.67 16.37 -5.21
CA GLY A 173 13.15 17.72 -5.51
C GLY A 173 13.57 18.49 -4.25
N VAL A 174 13.80 19.81 -4.42
CA VAL A 174 14.13 20.70 -3.29
C VAL A 174 13.00 20.70 -2.26
N GLN A 175 11.76 20.68 -2.73
CA GLN A 175 10.58 20.46 -1.90
C GLN A 175 9.88 19.18 -2.35
N GLY A 176 9.64 18.27 -1.43
CA GLY A 176 8.99 17.01 -1.74
C GLY A 176 8.58 16.22 -0.49
N VAL A 177 7.73 15.25 -0.70
CA VAL A 177 7.11 14.46 0.37
C VAL A 177 7.29 12.98 0.09
N ILE A 178 7.67 12.20 1.11
CA ILE A 178 7.53 10.73 1.08
C ILE A 178 6.39 10.36 2.02
N VAL A 179 5.43 9.61 1.50
CA VAL A 179 4.31 9.05 2.25
C VAL A 179 4.48 7.54 2.35
N VAL A 180 4.51 7.02 3.55
CA VAL A 180 4.57 5.57 3.79
C VAL A 180 3.39 5.17 4.66
N ILE A 181 2.47 4.35 4.13
CA ILE A 181 1.39 3.72 4.90
C ILE A 181 1.73 2.25 5.07
N PHE A 182 1.76 1.79 6.31
CA PHE A 182 2.22 0.45 6.65
C PHE A 182 1.56 -0.09 7.92
N GLN A 183 1.52 -1.42 8.02
CA GLN A 183 1.01 -2.10 9.21
C GLN A 183 1.98 -1.95 10.39
N MET A 184 1.43 -1.72 11.57
CA MET A 184 2.19 -1.64 12.82
C MET A 184 2.73 -3.02 13.24
N LYS A 185 3.84 -3.03 14.01
CA LYS A 185 4.42 -4.28 14.56
C LYS A 185 3.47 -4.99 15.53
N GLU A 186 2.54 -4.25 16.12
CA GLU A 186 1.49 -4.75 17.02
C GLU A 186 0.28 -5.30 16.27
N ASP A 187 0.24 -5.16 14.94
CA ASP A 187 -0.84 -5.68 14.10
C ASP A 187 -0.96 -7.21 14.20
N VAL A 188 -2.18 -7.69 14.01
CA VAL A 188 -2.48 -9.12 14.09
C VAL A 188 -1.76 -9.94 13.02
N MET A 189 -1.54 -9.35 11.83
CA MET A 189 -0.82 -10.03 10.74
C MET A 189 0.64 -10.27 11.12
N PHE A 190 1.31 -9.30 11.76
CA PHE A 190 2.66 -9.50 12.30
C PHE A 190 2.68 -10.53 13.44
N LYS A 191 1.72 -10.49 14.35
CA LYS A 191 1.58 -11.50 15.42
C LYS A 191 1.39 -12.89 14.84
N PHE A 192 0.61 -13.01 13.76
CA PHE A 192 0.41 -14.27 13.06
C PHE A 192 1.71 -14.78 12.46
N GLY A 193 2.41 -13.99 11.65
CA GLY A 193 3.67 -14.39 11.03
C GLY A 193 4.76 -14.75 12.04
N LYS A 194 4.85 -14.02 13.16
CA LYS A 194 5.76 -14.38 14.25
C LYS A 194 5.44 -15.74 14.87
N LYS A 195 4.16 -16.09 14.96
CA LYS A 195 3.71 -17.36 15.54
C LYS A 195 3.77 -18.52 14.55
N PHE A 196 3.55 -18.23 13.27
CA PHE A 196 3.51 -19.22 12.19
C PHE A 196 4.48 -18.83 11.06
N PRO A 197 5.79 -18.85 11.31
CA PRO A 197 6.79 -18.33 10.35
C PRO A 197 6.91 -19.19 9.09
N SER A 198 6.42 -20.42 9.10
CA SER A 198 6.38 -21.29 7.92
C SER A 198 5.20 -21.00 7.00
N GLN A 199 4.09 -20.50 7.57
CA GLN A 199 2.86 -20.19 6.86
C GLN A 199 2.78 -18.72 6.42
N ARG A 200 3.49 -17.82 7.09
CA ARG A 200 3.65 -16.42 6.68
C ARG A 200 5.07 -15.99 6.98
N PRO A 201 6.00 -16.19 6.08
CA PRO A 201 7.34 -15.65 6.22
C PRO A 201 7.24 -14.13 6.20
N THR A 202 7.22 -13.54 7.38
CA THR A 202 7.17 -12.09 7.52
C THR A 202 8.51 -11.51 7.12
N CYS A 203 8.48 -10.65 6.13
CA CYS A 203 9.53 -9.65 5.97
C CYS A 203 9.38 -8.65 7.13
N TYR A 204 9.97 -8.97 8.30
CA TYR A 204 10.15 -7.95 9.32
C TYR A 204 11.24 -7.01 8.82
N PRO A 205 10.93 -5.74 8.55
CA PRO A 205 11.96 -4.79 8.19
C PRO A 205 12.93 -4.68 9.37
N LYS A 206 14.22 -4.71 9.08
CA LYS A 206 15.28 -4.56 10.09
C LYS A 206 15.20 -3.22 10.82
N LYS A 207 14.78 -2.18 10.10
CA LYS A 207 14.56 -0.83 10.61
C LYS A 207 13.10 -0.40 10.43
N ASP A 208 12.68 0.49 11.30
CA ASP A 208 11.37 1.15 11.23
C ASP A 208 11.50 2.44 10.42
N VAL A 209 10.47 2.79 9.64
CA VAL A 209 10.43 4.00 8.81
C VAL A 209 10.76 5.27 9.62
N ILE A 210 10.16 5.39 10.81
CA ILE A 210 10.36 6.54 11.70
C ILE A 210 11.78 6.55 12.30
N ALA A 211 12.31 5.37 12.62
CA ALA A 211 13.69 5.28 13.11
C ALA A 211 14.69 5.79 12.07
N VAL A 212 14.49 5.42 10.79
CA VAL A 212 15.33 5.93 9.70
C VAL A 212 15.22 7.46 9.58
N ALA A 213 13.99 8.01 9.53
CA ALA A 213 13.81 9.45 9.42
C ALA A 213 14.48 10.22 10.58
N ARG A 214 14.36 9.68 11.79
CA ARG A 214 14.98 10.24 13.00
C ARG A 214 16.51 10.18 12.95
N GLU A 215 17.08 9.03 12.58
CA GLU A 215 18.53 8.83 12.45
C GLU A 215 19.15 9.75 11.41
N LYS A 216 18.43 10.03 10.33
CA LYS A 216 18.88 10.93 9.26
C LYS A 216 18.60 12.41 9.56
N GLY A 217 17.91 12.74 10.66
CA GLY A 217 17.56 14.12 11.01
C GLY A 217 16.52 14.74 10.07
N TRP A 218 15.72 13.93 9.37
CA TRP A 218 14.68 14.43 8.48
C TRP A 218 13.45 14.92 9.25
N LYS A 219 12.77 15.92 8.73
CA LYS A 219 11.47 16.33 9.25
C LYS A 219 10.43 15.26 8.91
N TYR A 220 9.64 14.83 9.88
CA TYR A 220 8.60 13.84 9.67
C TYR A 220 7.42 14.03 10.61
N PHE A 221 6.28 13.46 10.22
CA PHE A 221 5.09 13.31 11.04
C PHE A 221 4.70 11.85 11.11
N GLU A 222 4.29 11.42 12.29
CA GLU A 222 3.61 10.15 12.49
C GLU A 222 2.11 10.42 12.57
N CYS A 223 1.35 9.81 11.68
CA CYS A 223 -0.09 9.85 11.74
C CYS A 223 -0.58 8.50 12.23
N PRO A 224 -1.28 8.44 13.37
CA PRO A 224 -1.97 7.22 13.73
C PRO A 224 -2.95 6.89 12.61
N GLY A 225 -2.88 5.68 12.10
CA GLY A 225 -3.90 5.19 11.17
C GLY A 225 -5.23 5.04 11.93
N ASP A 226 -6.32 5.29 11.25
CA ASP A 226 -7.62 4.86 11.75
C ASP A 226 -7.63 3.33 11.89
N SER A 227 -8.24 2.82 12.96
CA SER A 227 -8.48 1.39 13.07
C SER A 227 -9.37 0.95 11.91
N ASN A 228 -8.94 -0.07 11.19
CA ASN A 228 -9.76 -0.74 10.19
C ASN A 228 -10.05 -2.17 10.62
N TYR A 229 -11.13 -2.73 10.12
CA TYR A 229 -11.64 -4.01 10.57
C TYR A 229 -11.79 -4.99 9.43
N LEU A 230 -11.35 -6.22 9.67
CA LEU A 230 -11.45 -7.33 8.73
C LEU A 230 -12.50 -8.34 9.22
N ASP A 231 -13.50 -8.63 8.40
CA ASP A 231 -14.45 -9.70 8.63
C ASP A 231 -13.84 -11.04 8.24
N ILE A 232 -13.53 -11.85 9.25
CA ILE A 232 -12.97 -13.19 9.07
C ILE A 232 -13.99 -14.31 9.31
N THR A 233 -15.28 -14.00 9.31
CA THR A 233 -16.33 -14.99 9.62
C THR A 233 -16.25 -16.20 8.69
N ALA A 234 -16.06 -15.96 7.39
CA ALA A 234 -16.04 -17.00 6.37
C ALA A 234 -14.90 -18.00 6.52
N ILE A 235 -13.75 -17.62 7.14
CA ILE A 235 -12.64 -18.57 7.30
C ILE A 235 -12.96 -19.74 8.23
N PHE A 236 -14.04 -19.69 8.99
CA PHE A 236 -14.44 -20.79 9.89
C PHE A 236 -15.38 -21.80 9.21
N ASP A 237 -15.87 -21.49 8.01
CA ASP A 237 -16.62 -22.41 7.18
C ASP A 237 -15.70 -23.06 6.14
N SER A 238 -15.42 -24.36 6.30
CA SER A 238 -14.54 -25.10 5.38
C SER A 238 -15.12 -25.28 3.99
N SER A 239 -16.44 -25.17 3.83
CA SER A 239 -17.14 -25.26 2.54
C SER A 239 -17.16 -23.93 1.78
N SER A 240 -16.90 -22.82 2.46
CA SER A 240 -16.86 -21.50 1.85
C SER A 240 -15.61 -21.31 0.98
N ARG A 241 -15.81 -21.15 -0.34
CA ARG A 241 -14.72 -20.80 -1.26
C ARG A 241 -14.08 -19.47 -0.87
N GLU A 242 -14.91 -18.47 -0.60
CA GLU A 242 -14.46 -17.14 -0.20
C GLU A 242 -13.68 -17.16 1.11
N GLY A 243 -14.12 -17.98 2.08
CA GLY A 243 -13.41 -18.18 3.33
C GLY A 243 -12.07 -18.88 3.14
N ASN A 244 -11.96 -19.79 2.18
CA ASN A 244 -10.69 -20.44 1.84
C ASN A 244 -9.72 -19.47 1.15
N ASP A 245 -10.20 -18.69 0.16
CA ASP A 245 -9.37 -17.64 -0.48
C ASP A 245 -8.86 -16.60 0.55
N LEU A 246 -9.73 -16.18 1.48
CA LEU A 246 -9.32 -15.27 2.56
C LEU A 246 -8.29 -15.92 3.50
N LEU A 247 -8.48 -17.19 3.87
CA LEU A 247 -7.54 -17.92 4.72
C LEU A 247 -6.19 -18.07 4.05
N ASP A 248 -6.16 -18.34 2.75
CA ASP A 248 -4.94 -18.40 1.94
C ASP A 248 -4.20 -17.06 1.95
N PHE A 249 -4.91 -15.93 1.80
CA PHE A 249 -4.32 -14.59 1.92
C PHE A 249 -3.73 -14.32 3.30
N LEU A 250 -4.48 -14.64 4.35
CA LEU A 250 -4.07 -14.43 5.74
C LEU A 250 -2.85 -15.26 6.14
N THR A 251 -2.63 -16.37 5.47
CA THR A 251 -1.49 -17.27 5.72
C THR A 251 -0.37 -17.13 4.71
N ASP A 252 -0.58 -16.39 3.62
CA ASP A 252 0.30 -16.34 2.45
C ASP A 252 0.63 -17.74 1.87
N MET A 253 -0.33 -18.66 1.94
CA MET A 253 -0.19 -20.04 1.48
C MET A 253 -1.32 -20.38 0.51
N ILE A 254 -0.99 -21.12 -0.55
CA ILE A 254 -2.00 -21.61 -1.50
C ILE A 254 -2.70 -22.86 -0.95
N ASP A 255 -4.02 -22.89 -1.06
CA ASP A 255 -4.85 -24.04 -0.68
C ASP A 255 -4.50 -24.60 0.73
N VAL A 256 -4.35 -23.70 1.73
CA VAL A 256 -3.81 -24.06 3.05
C VAL A 256 -4.55 -25.22 3.71
N ARG A 257 -5.86 -25.33 3.52
CA ARG A 257 -6.66 -26.44 4.07
C ARG A 257 -6.37 -27.79 3.43
N LYS A 258 -5.91 -27.79 2.18
CA LYS A 258 -5.56 -29.03 1.45
C LYS A 258 -4.10 -29.40 1.66
N ASN A 259 -3.22 -28.40 1.70
CA ASN A 259 -1.78 -28.59 1.68
C ASN A 259 -1.16 -28.70 3.08
N GLU A 260 -1.85 -28.17 4.12
CA GLU A 260 -1.37 -28.24 5.49
C GLU A 260 -2.01 -29.40 6.28
N GLN A 261 -1.28 -29.88 7.28
CA GLN A 261 -1.82 -30.89 8.20
C GLN A 261 -3.02 -30.30 8.95
N ARG A 262 -4.07 -31.08 9.12
CA ARG A 262 -5.30 -30.69 9.83
C ARG A 262 -5.03 -30.04 11.18
N ALA A 263 -4.10 -30.58 11.96
CA ALA A 263 -3.72 -30.02 13.27
C ALA A 263 -3.10 -28.61 13.15
N THR A 264 -2.38 -28.31 12.05
CA THR A 264 -1.83 -26.98 11.76
C THR A 264 -2.97 -26.00 11.42
N VAL A 265 -3.88 -26.40 10.54
CA VAL A 265 -5.06 -25.60 10.19
C VAL A 265 -5.90 -25.26 11.42
N GLU A 266 -6.15 -26.24 12.30
CA GLU A 266 -6.89 -26.04 13.56
C GLU A 266 -6.18 -25.01 14.48
N LYS A 267 -4.83 -25.05 14.58
CA LYS A 267 -4.05 -24.08 15.34
C LYS A 267 -4.14 -22.67 14.72
N ILE A 268 -4.11 -22.57 13.40
CA ILE A 268 -4.27 -21.30 12.66
C ILE A 268 -5.66 -20.71 12.94
N LEU A 269 -6.73 -21.49 12.76
CA LEU A 269 -8.09 -21.05 13.02
C LEU A 269 -8.29 -20.66 14.50
N LYS A 270 -7.71 -21.41 15.44
CA LYS A 270 -7.73 -21.07 16.86
C LYS A 270 -7.03 -19.73 17.15
N PHE A 271 -5.94 -19.44 16.46
CA PHE A 271 -5.27 -18.12 16.56
C PHE A 271 -6.23 -17.02 16.12
N TRP A 272 -6.78 -17.09 14.92
CA TRP A 272 -7.68 -16.08 14.37
C TRP A 272 -8.92 -15.90 15.24
N LYS A 273 -9.50 -17.01 15.74
CA LYS A 273 -10.62 -16.97 16.68
C LYS A 273 -10.27 -16.20 17.96
N LYS A 274 -9.04 -16.39 18.49
CA LYS A 274 -8.57 -15.71 19.71
C LYS A 274 -8.31 -14.20 19.50
N GLN A 275 -7.87 -13.82 18.31
CA GLN A 275 -7.57 -12.42 17.97
C GLN A 275 -8.81 -11.63 17.51
N SER A 276 -9.94 -12.29 17.32
CA SER A 276 -11.18 -11.69 16.84
C SER A 276 -12.18 -11.42 17.96
N PHE A 277 -13.10 -10.50 17.71
CA PHE A 277 -14.28 -10.25 18.52
C PHE A 277 -15.55 -10.47 17.68
N LEU A 278 -16.72 -10.53 18.32
CA LEU A 278 -18.00 -10.57 17.62
C LEU A 278 -18.59 -9.16 17.51
N SER A 279 -18.95 -8.77 16.29
CA SER A 279 -19.71 -7.54 16.07
C SER A 279 -21.17 -7.70 16.54
N LYS A 280 -21.94 -6.61 16.50
CA LYS A 280 -23.38 -6.63 16.78
C LYS A 280 -24.14 -7.54 15.81
N GLU A 281 -23.70 -7.63 14.58
CA GLU A 281 -24.24 -8.48 13.51
C GLU A 281 -23.74 -9.95 13.60
N ARG A 282 -23.06 -10.31 14.70
CA ARG A 282 -22.45 -11.62 14.93
C ARG A 282 -21.35 -12.02 13.93
N LYS A 283 -20.74 -11.05 13.27
CA LYS A 283 -19.57 -11.26 12.44
C LYS A 283 -18.31 -11.33 13.30
N ARG A 284 -17.35 -12.16 12.88
CA ARG A 284 -16.04 -12.22 13.52
C ARG A 284 -15.11 -11.20 12.89
N MET A 285 -14.82 -10.16 13.65
CA MET A 285 -14.01 -9.02 13.21
C MET A 285 -12.62 -9.08 13.84
N VAL A 286 -11.60 -8.68 13.08
CA VAL A 286 -10.24 -8.47 13.56
C VAL A 286 -9.88 -7.01 13.30
N GLU A 287 -9.29 -6.35 14.27
CA GLU A 287 -8.75 -5.01 14.11
C GLU A 287 -7.39 -5.10 13.39
N LEU A 288 -7.28 -4.40 12.27
CA LEU A 288 -6.02 -4.12 11.58
C LEU A 288 -5.53 -2.75 11.99
N ARG A 289 -4.21 -2.59 12.14
CA ARG A 289 -3.60 -1.36 12.62
C ARG A 289 -2.55 -0.87 11.65
N ASP A 290 -2.92 0.16 10.93
CA ASP A 290 -2.02 0.85 10.04
C ASP A 290 -1.45 2.10 10.70
N LYS A 291 -0.35 2.59 10.15
CA LYS A 291 0.30 3.83 10.52
C LYS A 291 0.76 4.54 9.26
N ALA A 292 0.69 5.85 9.24
CA ALA A 292 1.33 6.63 8.21
C ALA A 292 2.54 7.38 8.75
N ALA A 293 3.61 7.39 7.98
CA ALA A 293 4.76 8.25 8.14
C ALA A 293 4.84 9.20 6.95
N ILE A 294 4.92 10.50 7.22
CA ILE A 294 5.06 11.55 6.22
C ILE A 294 6.40 12.21 6.44
N ILE A 295 7.33 12.04 5.51
CA ILE A 295 8.68 12.59 5.57
C ILE A 295 8.74 13.78 4.62
N LEU A 296 9.25 14.91 5.11
CA LEU A 296 9.28 16.18 4.40
C LEU A 296 10.70 16.60 4.05
N LYS A 297 10.87 17.09 2.82
CA LYS A 297 12.12 17.70 2.36
C LYS A 297 11.87 19.14 1.91
N GLY A 298 12.63 20.10 2.46
CA GLY A 298 12.56 21.49 2.03
C GLY A 298 11.31 22.26 2.45
N PHE A 299 10.64 21.83 3.51
CA PHE A 299 9.50 22.55 4.09
C PHE A 299 9.91 23.24 5.39
N ASP A 300 9.62 24.52 5.48
CA ASP A 300 9.65 25.29 6.73
C ASP A 300 8.25 25.17 7.37
N ILE A 301 8.15 24.35 8.43
CA ILE A 301 6.93 24.16 9.22
C ILE A 301 7.19 24.59 10.64
#